data_3f2d5b9fd31eca22e1cbbb1fc57c1027
#
_entry.id   3f2d5b9fd31eca22e1cbbb1fc57c1027
#
_cell.length_a   1.000
_cell.length_b   1.000
_cell.length_c   1.000
_cell.angle_alpha   90.00
_cell.angle_beta   90.00
_cell.angle_gamma   90.00
#
_symmetry.space_group_name_H-M   'P 1'
#
loop_
_entity.id
_entity.type
_entity.pdbx_description
1 polymer ?
#
loop_
_entity_poly.entity_id
_entity_poly.type
_entity_poly.pdbx_seq_one_letter_code
_entity_poly.pdbx_strand_id
1 'polypeptide(L)'
;MRSLQLAAPGERLRVLCFGAHSDDIEIGLGATLLSMIARGIRVDVHWCVLSGGADREREARASAVDFLTGAAQTLIEVLPFRDSFFPEQGEAIKSWFEALKSRTNPDVILTHRRDDAHQDHRLVCSLTWNTFRDHCILEYEIPKWDGDMGQPNIYMPVSASVLQRKIDLLMAHFSSQRSKQWFDPETFRGLARLRGMECRAPEGYAEAFFGRKLSLG
;
A
#
# COMPACT_ATOMS: atom_id res chain seq x y z
N MET A 1 13.08 0.45 -19.95
CA MET A 1 13.75 0.04 -18.70
C MET A 1 13.83 -1.48 -18.61
N ARG A 2 14.86 -2.02 -17.98
CA ARG A 2 14.91 -3.48 -17.67
C ARG A 2 14.02 -3.75 -16.45
N SER A 3 13.12 -4.70 -16.57
CA SER A 3 12.24 -5.08 -15.46
C SER A 3 12.97 -5.99 -14.48
N LEU A 4 12.86 -5.70 -13.19
CA LEU A 4 13.21 -6.58 -12.09
C LEU A 4 11.92 -7.17 -11.53
N GLN A 5 11.89 -8.47 -11.29
CA GLN A 5 10.71 -9.14 -10.73
C GLN A 5 10.99 -9.54 -9.28
N LEU A 6 10.06 -9.25 -8.38
CA LEU A 6 10.14 -9.70 -6.97
C LEU A 6 9.88 -11.20 -6.85
N ALA A 7 9.06 -11.77 -7.73
CA ALA A 7 8.76 -13.20 -7.82
C ALA A 7 8.24 -13.54 -9.22
N ALA A 8 8.45 -14.78 -9.68
CA ALA A 8 7.89 -15.32 -10.90
C ALA A 8 6.50 -15.95 -10.65
N PRO A 9 5.67 -16.18 -11.71
CA PRO A 9 4.44 -16.93 -11.59
C PRO A 9 4.68 -18.32 -10.94
N GLY A 10 3.85 -18.67 -9.95
CA GLY A 10 3.97 -19.90 -9.17
C GLY A 10 4.90 -19.79 -7.95
N GLU A 11 5.80 -18.83 -7.90
CA GLU A 11 6.65 -18.59 -6.74
C GLU A 11 5.86 -17.94 -5.58
N ARG A 12 6.33 -18.18 -4.37
CA ARG A 12 5.76 -17.59 -3.14
C ARG A 12 6.42 -16.24 -2.87
N LEU A 13 5.60 -15.23 -2.52
CA LEU A 13 6.05 -13.91 -2.10
C LEU A 13 5.30 -13.49 -0.85
N ARG A 14 6.03 -13.26 0.24
CA ARG A 14 5.47 -12.77 1.52
C ARG A 14 5.51 -11.26 1.52
N VAL A 15 4.34 -10.64 1.56
CA VAL A 15 4.15 -9.19 1.48
C VAL A 15 3.58 -8.68 2.79
N LEU A 16 4.23 -7.67 3.39
CA LEU A 16 3.72 -6.95 4.55
C LEU A 16 3.31 -5.54 4.11
N CYS A 17 2.05 -5.19 4.31
CA CYS A 17 1.51 -3.88 3.94
C CYS A 17 1.12 -3.10 5.19
N PHE A 18 1.51 -1.83 5.26
CA PHE A 18 1.11 -0.90 6.31
C PHE A 18 0.29 0.24 5.74
N GLY A 19 -0.89 0.48 6.29
CA GLY A 19 -1.68 1.69 6.12
C GLY A 19 -1.85 2.38 7.47
N ALA A 20 -1.69 3.69 7.52
CA ALA A 20 -2.05 4.47 8.69
C ALA A 20 -3.57 4.50 8.87
N HIS A 21 -4.29 4.65 7.77
CA HIS A 21 -5.76 4.75 7.73
C HIS A 21 -6.36 3.64 6.85
N SER A 22 -7.69 3.56 6.87
CA SER A 22 -8.45 2.41 6.36
C SER A 22 -8.38 2.19 4.85
N ASP A 23 -8.04 3.20 4.06
CA ASP A 23 -8.04 3.22 2.59
C ASP A 23 -6.64 3.36 1.97
N ASP A 24 -5.62 3.55 2.79
CA ASP A 24 -4.26 3.86 2.34
C ASP A 24 -3.63 2.77 1.47
N ILE A 25 -3.75 1.51 1.90
CA ILE A 25 -3.14 0.38 1.20
C ILE A 25 -3.77 0.20 -0.17
N GLU A 26 -5.08 0.28 -0.24
CA GLU A 26 -5.84 0.20 -1.49
C GLU A 26 -5.47 1.31 -2.46
N ILE A 27 -5.36 2.54 -1.94
CA ILE A 27 -5.00 3.72 -2.75
C ILE A 27 -3.55 3.62 -3.24
N GLY A 28 -2.63 3.28 -2.35
CA GLY A 28 -1.20 3.33 -2.67
C GLY A 28 -0.68 2.16 -3.49
N LEU A 29 -1.25 0.95 -3.28
CA LEU A 29 -0.68 -0.29 -3.84
C LEU A 29 -1.72 -1.37 -4.22
N GLY A 30 -3.00 -1.05 -4.19
CA GLY A 30 -4.06 -2.03 -4.47
C GLY A 30 -3.96 -2.67 -5.85
N ALA A 31 -3.65 -1.90 -6.90
CA ALA A 31 -3.47 -2.45 -8.24
C ALA A 31 -2.20 -3.34 -8.35
N THR A 32 -1.16 -3.04 -7.57
CA THR A 32 0.04 -3.87 -7.48
C THR A 32 -0.29 -5.26 -6.95
N LEU A 33 -1.03 -5.36 -5.85
CA LEU A 33 -1.45 -6.65 -5.29
C LEU A 33 -2.37 -7.42 -6.24
N LEU A 34 -3.38 -6.75 -6.79
CA LEU A 34 -4.27 -7.34 -7.80
C LEU A 34 -3.48 -7.86 -9.01
N SER A 35 -2.47 -7.11 -9.48
CA SER A 35 -1.61 -7.53 -10.60
C SER A 35 -0.75 -8.74 -10.25
N MET A 36 -0.17 -8.79 -9.05
CA MET A 36 0.64 -9.92 -8.60
C MET A 36 -0.20 -11.20 -8.56
N ILE A 37 -1.39 -11.12 -7.98
CA ILE A 37 -2.33 -12.25 -7.90
C ILE A 37 -2.76 -12.69 -9.31
N ALA A 38 -3.15 -11.75 -10.17
CA ALA A 38 -3.58 -12.04 -11.54
C ALA A 38 -2.47 -12.68 -12.40
N ARG A 39 -1.20 -12.37 -12.10
CA ARG A 39 -0.02 -12.98 -12.76
C ARG A 39 0.34 -14.37 -12.23
N GLY A 40 -0.43 -14.89 -11.26
CA GLY A 40 -0.21 -16.21 -10.69
C GLY A 40 0.94 -16.30 -9.67
N ILE A 41 1.39 -15.16 -9.11
CA ILE A 41 2.32 -15.18 -7.98
C ILE A 41 1.55 -15.65 -6.74
N ARG A 42 2.12 -16.56 -5.96
CA ARG A 42 1.52 -17.05 -4.72
C ARG A 42 1.79 -16.05 -3.58
N VAL A 43 0.96 -15.00 -3.53
CA VAL A 43 1.17 -13.90 -2.57
C VAL A 43 0.57 -14.29 -1.21
N ASP A 44 1.41 -14.23 -0.16
CA ASP A 44 0.96 -14.26 1.23
C ASP A 44 0.98 -12.82 1.74
N VAL A 45 -0.18 -12.28 2.07
CA VAL A 45 -0.30 -10.87 2.45
C VAL A 45 -0.64 -10.72 3.92
N HIS A 46 0.21 -9.99 4.63
CA HIS A 46 -0.09 -9.46 5.95
C HIS A 46 -0.48 -7.98 5.78
N TRP A 47 -1.74 -7.70 5.95
CA TRP A 47 -2.37 -6.40 5.73
C TRP A 47 -2.63 -5.72 7.06
N CYS A 48 -1.92 -4.65 7.37
CA CYS A 48 -1.98 -3.97 8.65
C CYS A 48 -2.47 -2.53 8.47
N VAL A 49 -3.65 -2.22 8.99
CA VAL A 49 -4.18 -0.86 9.10
C VAL A 49 -4.08 -0.43 10.56
N LEU A 50 -3.45 0.73 10.81
CA LEU A 50 -3.15 1.14 12.19
C LEU A 50 -4.30 1.90 12.85
N SER A 51 -5.19 2.55 12.09
CA SER A 51 -6.36 3.21 12.66
C SER A 51 -7.66 2.76 11.98
N GLY A 52 -8.63 2.36 12.79
CA GLY A 52 -9.98 2.03 12.36
C GLY A 52 -10.96 2.34 13.48
N GLY A 53 -11.75 3.40 13.36
CA GLY A 53 -12.98 3.54 14.13
C GLY A 53 -14.02 2.52 13.63
N ALA A 54 -15.09 2.26 14.41
CA ALA A 54 -16.00 1.14 14.16
C ALA A 54 -16.53 1.00 12.71
N ASP A 55 -16.88 2.11 12.06
CA ASP A 55 -17.35 2.09 10.67
C ASP A 55 -16.20 1.90 9.70
N ARG A 56 -15.09 2.59 9.88
CA ARG A 56 -13.91 2.50 9.04
C ARG A 56 -13.19 1.16 9.17
N GLU A 57 -13.23 0.50 10.34
CA GLU A 57 -12.73 -0.86 10.49
C GLU A 57 -13.52 -1.84 9.62
N ARG A 58 -14.85 -1.70 9.58
CA ARG A 58 -15.69 -2.55 8.71
C ARG A 58 -15.37 -2.34 7.24
N GLU A 59 -15.23 -1.08 6.80
CA GLU A 59 -14.83 -0.74 5.44
C GLU A 59 -13.47 -1.35 5.10
N ALA A 60 -12.44 -1.14 5.94
CA ALA A 60 -11.09 -1.67 5.73
C ALA A 60 -11.04 -3.19 5.64
N ARG A 61 -11.74 -3.91 6.55
CA ARG A 61 -11.76 -5.38 6.53
C ARG A 61 -12.48 -5.93 5.29
N ALA A 62 -13.63 -5.35 4.93
CA ALA A 62 -14.38 -5.76 3.75
C ALA A 62 -13.58 -5.49 2.46
N SER A 63 -12.96 -4.33 2.37
CA SER A 63 -12.09 -3.96 1.25
C SER A 63 -10.89 -4.91 1.13
N ALA A 64 -10.16 -5.13 2.21
CA ALA A 64 -9.00 -6.03 2.21
C ALA A 64 -9.35 -7.45 1.73
N VAL A 65 -10.50 -8.00 2.15
CA VAL A 65 -10.97 -9.31 1.70
C VAL A 65 -11.14 -9.35 0.18
N ASP A 66 -11.78 -8.33 -0.40
CA ASP A 66 -12.04 -8.29 -1.84
C ASP A 66 -10.77 -8.02 -2.66
N PHE A 67 -9.88 -7.13 -2.18
CA PHE A 67 -8.57 -6.90 -2.82
C PHE A 67 -7.67 -8.12 -2.80
N LEU A 68 -7.78 -8.95 -1.76
CA LEU A 68 -6.95 -10.13 -1.58
C LEU A 68 -7.60 -11.43 -2.13
N THR A 69 -8.71 -11.31 -2.86
CA THR A 69 -9.33 -12.47 -3.51
C THR A 69 -8.34 -13.15 -4.46
N GLY A 70 -8.03 -14.42 -4.20
CA GLY A 70 -7.04 -15.20 -4.96
C GLY A 70 -5.62 -15.17 -4.40
N ALA A 71 -5.34 -14.43 -3.33
CA ALA A 71 -4.09 -14.54 -2.58
C ALA A 71 -3.93 -15.94 -1.95
N ALA A 72 -2.69 -16.41 -1.81
CA ALA A 72 -2.42 -17.74 -1.26
C ALA A 72 -2.69 -17.82 0.25
N GLN A 73 -2.31 -16.78 0.99
CA GLN A 73 -2.63 -16.60 2.42
C GLN A 73 -2.89 -15.13 2.72
N THR A 74 -3.79 -14.87 3.67
CA THR A 74 -4.12 -13.51 4.10
C THR A 74 -4.20 -13.42 5.61
N LEU A 75 -3.59 -12.37 6.18
CA LEU A 75 -3.78 -11.96 7.57
C LEU A 75 -4.11 -10.47 7.58
N ILE A 76 -5.30 -10.13 8.08
CA ILE A 76 -5.81 -8.75 8.11
C ILE A 76 -5.89 -8.28 9.56
N GLU A 77 -5.08 -7.30 9.91
CA GLU A 77 -5.10 -6.62 11.20
C GLU A 77 -5.57 -5.17 11.01
N VAL A 78 -6.56 -4.77 11.79
CA VAL A 78 -6.99 -3.37 11.91
C VAL A 78 -6.88 -2.99 13.37
N LEU A 79 -6.09 -1.97 13.67
CA LEU A 79 -5.71 -1.56 15.01
C LEU A 79 -6.51 -0.33 15.45
N PRO A 80 -6.68 -0.12 16.76
CA PRO A 80 -7.52 0.93 17.28
C PRO A 80 -6.76 2.23 17.59
N PHE A 81 -5.61 2.50 16.97
CA PHE A 81 -4.90 3.75 17.20
C PHE A 81 -5.74 4.93 16.69
N ARG A 82 -5.64 6.04 17.39
CA ARG A 82 -6.44 7.24 17.08
C ARG A 82 -5.89 7.93 15.85
N ASP A 83 -6.70 8.01 14.80
CA ASP A 83 -6.46 8.74 13.57
C ASP A 83 -6.04 10.19 13.85
N SER A 84 -5.09 10.71 13.08
CA SER A 84 -4.50 12.05 13.18
C SER A 84 -3.70 12.34 14.46
N PHE A 85 -3.45 11.32 15.31
CA PHE A 85 -2.74 11.47 16.58
C PHE A 85 -1.64 10.42 16.78
N PHE A 86 -1.07 9.88 15.71
CA PHE A 86 -0.02 8.84 15.86
C PHE A 86 1.25 9.35 16.54
N PRO A 87 1.71 10.60 16.33
CA PRO A 87 2.86 11.13 17.06
C PRO A 87 2.68 11.04 18.59
N GLU A 88 1.48 11.32 19.10
CA GLU A 88 1.15 11.27 20.52
C GLU A 88 1.02 9.84 21.07
N GLN A 89 0.88 8.86 20.17
CA GLN A 89 0.78 7.42 20.48
C GLN A 89 2.06 6.66 20.08
N GLY A 90 3.13 7.37 19.79
CA GLY A 90 4.36 6.81 19.21
C GLY A 90 4.94 5.62 19.97
N GLU A 91 4.91 5.63 21.31
CA GLU A 91 5.40 4.51 22.13
C GLU A 91 4.56 3.25 21.92
N ALA A 92 3.24 3.37 21.97
CA ALA A 92 2.32 2.22 21.79
C ALA A 92 2.43 1.65 20.37
N ILE A 93 2.47 2.50 19.35
CA ILE A 93 2.64 2.09 17.95
C ILE A 93 4.01 1.42 17.78
N LYS A 94 5.08 1.99 18.32
CA LYS A 94 6.42 1.40 18.28
C LYS A 94 6.46 0.03 18.92
N SER A 95 5.84 -0.12 20.08
CA SER A 95 5.77 -1.41 20.79
C SER A 95 5.06 -2.48 19.95
N TRP A 96 3.99 -2.09 19.25
CA TRP A 96 3.31 -2.99 18.32
C TRP A 96 4.21 -3.39 17.13
N PHE A 97 4.98 -2.44 16.54
CA PHE A 97 5.93 -2.75 15.47
C PHE A 97 7.00 -3.76 15.91
N GLU A 98 7.53 -3.63 17.14
CA GLU A 98 8.53 -4.57 17.67
C GLU A 98 7.91 -5.97 17.91
N ALA A 99 6.68 -6.02 18.40
CA ALA A 99 5.95 -7.28 18.54
C ALA A 99 5.64 -7.92 17.18
N LEU A 100 5.28 -7.12 16.18
CA LEU A 100 5.05 -7.59 14.81
C LEU A 100 6.32 -8.20 14.20
N LYS A 101 7.47 -7.56 14.37
CA LYS A 101 8.76 -8.05 13.87
C LYS A 101 9.07 -9.47 14.34
N SER A 102 8.74 -9.80 15.58
CA SER A 102 9.02 -11.13 16.14
C SER A 102 8.18 -12.26 15.54
N ARG A 103 7.08 -11.95 14.86
CA ARG A 103 6.11 -12.91 14.33
C ARG A 103 5.93 -12.86 12.80
N THR A 104 6.74 -12.06 12.09
CA THR A 104 6.68 -11.96 10.63
C THR A 104 8.07 -11.91 10.02
N ASN A 105 8.20 -12.47 8.81
CA ASN A 105 9.45 -12.41 8.03
C ASN A 105 9.08 -12.19 6.54
N PRO A 106 8.72 -10.95 6.15
CA PRO A 106 8.32 -10.64 4.79
C PRO A 106 9.49 -10.59 3.83
N ASP A 107 9.24 -10.88 2.56
CA ASP A 107 10.19 -10.69 1.46
C ASP A 107 10.18 -9.24 0.98
N VAL A 108 9.01 -8.57 1.06
CA VAL A 108 8.85 -7.15 0.74
C VAL A 108 7.87 -6.48 1.70
N ILE A 109 8.19 -5.25 2.06
CA ILE A 109 7.34 -4.40 2.91
C ILE A 109 6.91 -3.17 2.11
N LEU A 110 5.62 -2.89 2.12
CA LEU A 110 5.02 -1.73 1.48
C LEU A 110 4.48 -0.80 2.57
N THR A 111 4.94 0.45 2.57
CA THR A 111 4.65 1.44 3.61
C THR A 111 4.46 2.83 3.02
N HIS A 112 4.04 3.78 3.83
CA HIS A 112 3.93 5.18 3.43
C HIS A 112 5.26 5.79 3.03
N ARG A 113 5.20 6.91 2.29
CA ARG A 113 6.35 7.68 1.89
C ARG A 113 6.91 8.50 3.06
N ARG A 114 8.25 8.60 3.12
CA ARG A 114 8.97 9.37 4.15
C ARG A 114 8.61 10.85 4.18
N ASP A 115 8.46 11.45 3.01
CA ASP A 115 8.23 12.88 2.83
C ASP A 115 6.74 13.21 2.61
N ASP A 116 5.84 12.31 3.07
CA ASP A 116 4.40 12.55 3.08
C ASP A 116 4.06 13.68 4.06
N ALA A 117 3.16 14.59 3.69
CA ALA A 117 2.79 15.71 4.54
C ALA A 117 1.96 15.29 5.77
N HIS A 118 1.28 14.14 5.74
CA HIS A 118 0.51 13.62 6.86
C HIS A 118 1.43 13.04 7.95
N GLN A 119 1.30 13.52 9.19
CA GLN A 119 2.17 13.10 10.29
C GLN A 119 2.07 11.61 10.61
N ASP A 120 0.86 11.02 10.51
CA ASP A 120 0.66 9.59 10.78
C ASP A 120 1.39 8.73 9.74
N HIS A 121 1.32 9.10 8.44
CA HIS A 121 2.04 8.44 7.36
C HIS A 121 3.56 8.48 7.60
N ARG A 122 4.10 9.65 7.96
CA ARG A 122 5.54 9.77 8.28
C ARG A 122 5.95 8.90 9.45
N LEU A 123 5.11 8.83 10.51
CA LEU A 123 5.41 7.99 11.66
C LEU A 123 5.44 6.52 11.27
N VAL A 124 4.44 6.03 10.55
CA VAL A 124 4.39 4.64 10.05
C VAL A 124 5.62 4.32 9.20
N CYS A 125 5.98 5.18 8.27
CA CYS A 125 7.19 5.02 7.46
C CYS A 125 8.46 4.98 8.34
N SER A 126 8.60 5.91 9.27
CA SER A 126 9.76 5.98 10.17
C SER A 126 9.91 4.71 11.01
N LEU A 127 8.81 4.23 11.60
CA LEU A 127 8.80 3.01 12.40
C LEU A 127 9.05 1.76 11.57
N THR A 128 8.55 1.70 10.33
CA THR A 128 8.85 0.62 9.39
C THR A 128 10.36 0.52 9.16
N TRP A 129 11.03 1.61 8.80
CA TRP A 129 12.47 1.62 8.57
C TRP A 129 13.29 1.35 9.84
N ASN A 130 12.84 1.83 10.99
CA ASN A 130 13.50 1.58 12.27
C ASN A 130 13.43 0.11 12.70
N THR A 131 12.33 -0.57 12.36
CA THR A 131 12.06 -1.93 12.80
C THR A 131 12.61 -2.97 11.81
N PHE A 132 12.45 -2.75 10.49
CA PHE A 132 12.76 -3.72 9.43
C PHE A 132 13.98 -3.31 8.60
N ARG A 133 15.12 -3.06 9.27
CA ARG A 133 16.34 -2.47 8.67
C ARG A 133 16.98 -3.31 7.56
N ASP A 134 16.73 -4.61 7.55
CA ASP A 134 17.34 -5.59 6.64
C ASP A 134 16.32 -6.20 5.65
N HIS A 135 15.30 -5.44 5.30
CA HIS A 135 14.26 -5.88 4.38
C HIS A 135 14.19 -5.00 3.13
N CYS A 136 13.61 -5.55 2.07
CA CYS A 136 13.19 -4.77 0.91
C CYS A 136 11.96 -3.94 1.30
N ILE A 137 12.10 -2.62 1.35
CA ILE A 137 11.03 -1.70 1.72
C ILE A 137 10.75 -0.77 0.55
N LEU A 138 9.50 -0.73 0.12
CA LEU A 138 8.99 0.18 -0.91
C LEU A 138 7.97 1.13 -0.28
N GLU A 139 8.15 2.42 -0.53
CA GLU A 139 7.26 3.45 -0.02
C GLU A 139 6.28 3.86 -1.11
N TYR A 140 4.98 3.84 -0.81
CA TYR A 140 3.94 4.25 -1.75
C TYR A 140 3.46 5.68 -1.48
N GLU A 141 2.81 6.26 -2.47
CA GLU A 141 2.26 7.62 -2.42
C GLU A 141 0.74 7.61 -2.29
N ILE A 142 0.19 8.63 -1.63
CA ILE A 142 -1.25 8.84 -1.48
C ILE A 142 -1.60 10.21 -2.06
N PRO A 143 -2.44 10.29 -3.12
CA PRO A 143 -2.95 11.57 -3.61
C PRO A 143 -3.95 12.16 -2.60
N LYS A 144 -3.74 13.41 -2.23
CA LYS A 144 -4.54 14.17 -1.27
C LYS A 144 -4.36 15.67 -1.47
N TRP A 145 -5.01 16.50 -0.65
CA TRP A 145 -4.98 17.96 -0.80
C TRP A 145 -3.62 18.61 -0.55
N ASP A 146 -2.71 17.94 0.14
CA ASP A 146 -1.43 18.51 0.59
C ASP A 146 -0.46 18.85 -0.56
N GLY A 147 -0.69 18.31 -1.77
CA GLY A 147 0.14 18.60 -2.92
C GLY A 147 1.59 18.12 -2.78
N ASP A 148 1.80 17.09 -1.98
CA ASP A 148 3.10 16.56 -1.58
C ASP A 148 3.62 15.40 -2.44
N MET A 149 3.07 15.24 -3.64
CA MET A 149 3.49 14.19 -4.57
C MET A 149 4.98 14.33 -4.92
N GLY A 150 5.71 13.21 -4.85
CA GLY A 150 7.13 13.18 -5.11
C GLY A 150 7.50 12.64 -6.48
N GLN A 151 8.80 12.30 -6.64
CA GLN A 151 9.34 11.68 -7.84
C GLN A 151 9.73 10.23 -7.54
N PRO A 152 8.85 9.26 -7.77
CA PRO A 152 9.14 7.86 -7.52
C PRO A 152 10.19 7.32 -8.48
N ASN A 153 10.85 6.22 -8.08
CA ASN A 153 11.93 5.61 -8.85
C ASN A 153 11.71 4.12 -9.12
N ILE A 154 10.62 3.55 -8.62
CA ILE A 154 10.19 2.17 -8.85
C ILE A 154 8.76 2.18 -9.34
N TYR A 155 8.47 1.42 -10.39
CA TYR A 155 7.16 1.43 -11.04
C TYR A 155 6.65 0.01 -11.22
N MET A 156 5.35 -0.19 -10.94
CA MET A 156 4.62 -1.40 -11.22
C MET A 156 3.60 -1.13 -12.32
N PRO A 157 3.93 -1.44 -13.59
CA PRO A 157 2.95 -1.35 -14.68
C PRO A 157 1.73 -2.24 -14.39
N VAL A 158 0.55 -1.68 -14.57
CA VAL A 158 -0.73 -2.35 -14.36
C VAL A 158 -1.58 -2.29 -15.63
N SER A 159 -2.44 -3.28 -15.85
CA SER A 159 -3.40 -3.23 -16.95
C SER A 159 -4.56 -2.28 -16.66
N ALA A 160 -5.22 -1.81 -17.71
CA ALA A 160 -6.39 -0.95 -17.58
C ALA A 160 -7.52 -1.66 -16.80
N SER A 161 -7.67 -2.97 -16.98
CA SER A 161 -8.68 -3.78 -16.28
C SER A 161 -8.39 -3.91 -14.78
N VAL A 162 -7.12 -4.09 -14.39
CA VAL A 162 -6.71 -4.14 -12.98
C VAL A 162 -6.88 -2.77 -12.32
N LEU A 163 -6.50 -1.69 -13.00
CA LEU A 163 -6.74 -0.34 -12.48
C LEU A 163 -8.23 -0.05 -12.29
N GLN A 164 -9.06 -0.43 -13.27
CA GLN A 164 -10.50 -0.26 -13.15
C GLN A 164 -11.04 -1.06 -11.96
N ARG A 165 -10.61 -2.32 -11.79
CA ARG A 165 -11.00 -3.15 -10.64
C ARG A 165 -10.62 -2.50 -9.31
N LYS A 166 -9.41 -1.96 -9.18
CA LYS A 166 -9.00 -1.19 -8.00
C LYS A 166 -9.95 -0.04 -7.71
N ILE A 167 -10.23 0.77 -8.73
CA ILE A 167 -11.12 1.95 -8.59
C ILE A 167 -12.54 1.52 -8.17
N ASP A 168 -13.08 0.49 -8.81
CA ASP A 168 -14.42 -0.03 -8.49
C ASP A 168 -14.50 -0.49 -7.01
N LEU A 169 -13.48 -1.18 -6.52
CA LEU A 169 -13.39 -1.63 -5.13
C LEU A 169 -13.28 -0.44 -4.16
N LEU A 170 -12.43 0.55 -4.45
CA LEU A 170 -12.33 1.77 -3.65
C LEU A 170 -13.68 2.47 -3.54
N MET A 171 -14.36 2.65 -4.66
CA MET A 171 -15.66 3.31 -4.68
C MET A 171 -16.78 2.47 -4.03
N ALA A 172 -16.69 1.15 -4.04
CA ALA A 172 -17.65 0.27 -3.38
C ALA A 172 -17.50 0.29 -1.86
N HIS A 173 -16.27 0.17 -1.35
CA HIS A 173 -16.03 -0.07 0.07
C HIS A 173 -15.96 1.20 0.93
N PHE A 174 -15.40 2.30 0.42
CA PHE A 174 -15.14 3.49 1.25
C PHE A 174 -16.20 4.57 1.10
N SER A 175 -17.44 4.23 1.49
CA SER A 175 -18.57 5.18 1.46
C SER A 175 -18.32 6.42 2.33
N SER A 176 -17.59 6.24 3.45
CA SER A 176 -17.22 7.33 4.36
C SER A 176 -16.30 8.38 3.73
N GLN A 177 -15.61 8.05 2.63
CA GLN A 177 -14.66 8.93 1.96
C GLN A 177 -15.24 9.68 0.76
N ARG A 178 -16.37 9.25 0.23
CA ARG A 178 -16.97 9.79 -1.01
C ARG A 178 -17.31 11.28 -0.97
N SER A 179 -17.43 11.89 0.20
CA SER A 179 -17.64 13.34 0.35
C SER A 179 -16.38 14.17 0.14
N LYS A 180 -15.20 13.54 0.13
CA LYS A 180 -13.92 14.21 -0.06
C LYS A 180 -13.64 14.35 -1.54
N GLN A 181 -13.37 15.57 -2.02
CA GLN A 181 -13.15 15.88 -3.44
C GLN A 181 -11.98 15.10 -4.07
N TRP A 182 -10.96 14.78 -3.28
CA TRP A 182 -9.81 14.02 -3.78
C TRP A 182 -10.11 12.51 -3.88
N PHE A 183 -11.11 11.99 -3.18
CA PHE A 183 -11.52 10.58 -3.23
C PHE A 183 -12.43 10.36 -4.44
N ASP A 184 -11.84 10.33 -5.60
CA ASP A 184 -12.53 10.37 -6.89
C ASP A 184 -11.87 9.41 -7.88
N PRO A 185 -12.63 8.68 -8.72
CA PRO A 185 -12.09 7.78 -9.73
C PRO A 185 -11.05 8.41 -10.64
N GLU A 186 -11.25 9.68 -11.05
CA GLU A 186 -10.33 10.36 -11.96
C GLU A 186 -9.02 10.77 -11.26
N THR A 187 -9.04 11.06 -9.97
CA THR A 187 -7.81 11.26 -9.16
C THR A 187 -6.95 10.01 -9.20
N PHE A 188 -7.52 8.84 -8.93
CA PHE A 188 -6.77 7.58 -8.93
C PHE A 188 -6.31 7.19 -10.33
N ARG A 189 -7.15 7.39 -11.33
CA ARG A 189 -6.81 7.14 -12.74
C ARG A 189 -5.74 8.09 -13.24
N GLY A 190 -5.85 9.38 -12.92
CA GLY A 190 -4.92 10.42 -13.31
C GLY A 190 -3.52 10.16 -12.78
N LEU A 191 -3.39 9.82 -11.49
CA LEU A 191 -2.11 9.46 -10.89
C LEU A 191 -1.50 8.25 -11.57
N ALA A 192 -2.26 7.16 -11.72
CA ALA A 192 -1.77 5.94 -12.38
C ALA A 192 -1.37 6.21 -13.85
N ARG A 193 -2.06 7.13 -14.54
CA ARG A 193 -1.72 7.53 -15.91
C ARG A 193 -0.39 8.29 -15.97
N LEU A 194 -0.16 9.23 -15.06
CA LEU A 194 1.12 9.96 -14.97
C LEU A 194 2.28 8.99 -14.72
N ARG A 195 2.14 8.10 -13.75
CA ARG A 195 3.16 7.09 -13.43
C ARG A 195 3.37 6.08 -14.56
N GLY A 196 2.30 5.72 -15.25
CA GLY A 196 2.39 4.87 -16.45
C GLY A 196 3.14 5.52 -17.61
N MET A 197 2.97 6.82 -17.80
CA MET A 197 3.72 7.61 -18.79
C MET A 197 5.21 7.65 -18.44
N GLU A 198 5.56 7.96 -17.19
CA GLU A 198 6.95 8.05 -16.70
C GLU A 198 7.72 6.74 -16.95
N CYS A 199 7.11 5.59 -16.72
CA CYS A 199 7.75 4.29 -16.90
C CYS A 199 7.51 3.65 -18.28
N ARG A 200 6.75 4.30 -19.17
CA ARG A 200 6.35 3.76 -20.49
C ARG A 200 5.62 2.41 -20.33
N ALA A 201 4.67 2.36 -19.39
CA ALA A 201 3.86 1.16 -19.14
C ALA A 201 3.12 0.73 -20.43
N PRO A 202 3.02 -0.58 -20.72
CA PRO A 202 2.40 -1.07 -21.96
C PRO A 202 0.98 -0.57 -22.21
N GLU A 203 0.15 -0.53 -21.17
CA GLU A 203 -1.22 -0.01 -21.24
C GLU A 203 -1.35 1.42 -20.68
N GLY A 204 -0.21 2.06 -20.38
CA GLY A 204 -0.14 3.46 -19.97
C GLY A 204 -0.50 3.75 -18.53
N TYR A 205 -0.59 2.73 -17.65
CA TYR A 205 -0.88 2.88 -16.24
C TYR A 205 0.16 2.19 -15.38
N ALA A 206 0.48 2.77 -14.22
CA ALA A 206 1.35 2.17 -13.22
C ALA A 206 1.00 2.69 -11.82
N GLU A 207 1.25 1.89 -10.80
CA GLU A 207 1.52 2.38 -9.44
C GLU A 207 3.03 2.61 -9.29
N ALA A 208 3.40 3.52 -8.38
CA ALA A 208 4.80 3.90 -8.24
C ALA A 208 5.22 3.97 -6.77
N PHE A 209 6.50 3.71 -6.57
CA PHE A 209 7.10 3.56 -5.25
C PHE A 209 8.45 4.28 -5.18
N PHE A 210 8.87 4.55 -3.95
CA PHE A 210 10.20 5.04 -3.63
C PHE A 210 11.00 3.90 -2.99
N GLY A 211 12.06 3.48 -3.65
CA GLY A 211 13.04 2.54 -3.09
C GLY A 211 14.29 3.28 -2.66
N ARG A 212 14.69 3.10 -1.40
CA ARG A 212 15.92 3.73 -0.89
C ARG A 212 17.12 2.80 -0.92
N LYS A 213 16.86 1.50 -0.78
CA LYS A 213 17.90 0.50 -0.63
C LYS A 213 17.45 -0.81 -1.26
N LEU A 214 18.15 -1.23 -2.29
CA LEU A 214 17.93 -2.52 -2.95
C LEU A 214 19.28 -3.22 -3.10
N SER A 215 19.32 -4.53 -2.89
CA SER A 215 20.46 -5.38 -3.22
C SER A 215 20.21 -6.03 -4.57
N LEU A 216 21.22 -5.97 -5.44
CA LEU A 216 21.23 -6.67 -6.72
C LEU A 216 22.18 -7.86 -6.55
N GLY A 217 21.65 -9.07 -6.47
CA GLY A 217 22.38 -10.31 -6.32
C GLY A 217 22.36 -11.17 -7.56
#